data_6ed37c61597bf998afb65fb2792289f6
#
_entry.id   6ed37c61597bf998afb65fb2792289f6
#
_cell.length_a   1.000
_cell.length_b   1.000
_cell.length_c   1.000
_cell.angle_alpha   90.00
_cell.angle_beta   90.00
_cell.angle_gamma   90.00
#
_symmetry.space_group_name_H-M   'P 1'
#
loop_
_entity.id
_entity.type
_entity.pdbx_description
1 polymer ?
#
loop_
_entity_poly.entity_id
_entity_poly.type
_entity_poly.pdbx_seq_one_letter_code
_entity_poly.pdbx_strand_id
1 'polypeptide(L)'
;MSAPGLSLATADCSRAVGQAIRRIVRERSFGTHGRRLASGHGRLGRCPVCDRVVVFVALSDWLRDTYQCMRCGSIPRQRALMQVLDETASEWRELRIHESSPDGASSQRLADVCKGYDASQYWPDVAPGATRDGVRCEDVTRLTFDDASLDLFITQDVFEHVLDAAGGFAEIARVLRPGGLHVFTVPWYRWKPTLVRAQGGEHGPEYLEPPDYHANPVDPTGSLVITEWGWDLPDVIYRASGMTTTVHAITDPRHGIVGAFREVMVSRKASNAVG
;
A
#
# COMPACT_ATOMS: atom_id res chain seq x y z
N MET A 1 -39.84 11.80 -13.61
CA MET A 1 -39.55 11.75 -12.16
C MET A 1 -38.11 11.27 -12.03
N SER A 2 -37.20 12.22 -11.81
CA SER A 2 -35.75 11.98 -11.75
C SER A 2 -35.36 11.58 -10.32
N ALA A 3 -34.58 10.52 -10.19
CA ALA A 3 -33.99 10.12 -8.90
C ALA A 3 -32.76 10.99 -8.61
N PRO A 4 -32.66 11.61 -7.43
CA PRO A 4 -31.44 12.27 -6.99
C PRO A 4 -30.70 11.42 -5.95
N GLY A 5 -29.36 11.40 -6.00
CA GLY A 5 -28.59 11.29 -4.78
C GLY A 5 -27.78 10.04 -4.56
N LEU A 6 -26.72 9.78 -5.37
CA LEU A 6 -25.64 8.84 -5.02
C LEU A 6 -24.24 9.49 -4.98
N SER A 7 -24.14 10.82 -5.12
CA SER A 7 -22.86 11.53 -5.29
C SER A 7 -22.23 12.12 -4.03
N LEU A 8 -22.93 12.15 -2.89
CA LEU A 8 -22.44 12.82 -1.68
C LEU A 8 -21.78 11.89 -0.66
N ALA A 9 -22.11 10.60 -0.64
CA ALA A 9 -21.58 9.66 0.36
C ALA A 9 -20.10 9.28 0.12
N THR A 10 -19.66 9.19 -1.13
CA THR A 10 -18.28 8.82 -1.48
C THR A 10 -17.28 9.93 -1.19
N ALA A 11 -17.67 11.21 -1.36
CA ALA A 11 -16.80 12.35 -1.09
C ALA A 11 -16.54 12.57 0.41
N ASP A 12 -17.48 12.17 1.27
CA ASP A 12 -17.32 12.32 2.74
C ASP A 12 -16.45 11.21 3.34
N CYS A 13 -16.53 9.99 2.84
CA CYS A 13 -15.67 8.88 3.30
C CYS A 13 -14.20 9.15 3.01
N SER A 14 -13.85 9.60 1.80
CA SER A 14 -12.46 9.95 1.45
C SER A 14 -11.91 11.12 2.28
N ARG A 15 -12.76 12.08 2.68
CA ARG A 15 -12.37 13.18 3.59
C ARG A 15 -12.11 12.71 5.01
N ALA A 16 -12.89 11.77 5.54
CA ALA A 16 -12.71 11.24 6.89
C ALA A 16 -11.41 10.45 7.01
N VAL A 17 -11.11 9.56 6.03
CA VAL A 17 -9.84 8.84 5.92
C VAL A 17 -8.68 9.83 5.79
N GLY A 18 -8.79 10.83 4.92
CA GLY A 18 -7.78 11.87 4.74
C GLY A 18 -7.53 12.70 6.01
N GLN A 19 -8.54 12.97 6.83
CA GLN A 19 -8.38 13.69 8.11
C GLN A 19 -7.70 12.83 9.18
N ALA A 20 -8.02 11.54 9.27
CA ALA A 20 -7.37 10.61 10.19
C ALA A 20 -5.88 10.46 9.87
N ILE A 21 -5.52 10.28 8.58
CA ILE A 21 -4.13 10.21 8.12
C ILE A 21 -3.38 11.52 8.42
N ARG A 22 -3.98 12.70 8.17
CA ARG A 22 -3.35 14.01 8.47
C ARG A 22 -3.03 14.19 9.95
N ARG A 23 -3.88 13.68 10.84
CA ARG A 23 -3.69 13.78 12.28
C ARG A 23 -2.47 12.98 12.73
N ILE A 24 -2.31 11.75 12.25
CA ILE A 24 -1.19 10.86 12.57
C ILE A 24 0.16 11.45 12.08
N VAL A 25 0.19 12.03 10.88
CA VAL A 25 1.41 12.62 10.29
C VAL A 25 1.83 13.92 11.02
N ARG A 26 0.86 14.74 11.46
CA ARG A 26 1.14 16.06 12.04
C ARG A 26 1.68 16.02 13.46
N GLU A 27 1.29 15.03 14.26
CA GLU A 27 1.67 14.94 15.68
C GLU A 27 3.09 14.45 15.94
N ARG A 28 3.76 13.80 14.96
CA ARG A 28 5.06 13.12 15.15
C ARG A 28 6.32 13.93 14.75
N SER A 29 6.24 15.11 14.14
CA SER A 29 7.36 15.53 13.29
C SER A 29 8.18 16.79 13.66
N PHE A 30 7.71 17.77 14.42
CA PHE A 30 8.36 19.10 14.40
C PHE A 30 9.67 19.25 15.20
N GLY A 31 9.89 18.50 16.28
CA GLY A 31 11.06 18.70 17.15
C GLY A 31 12.36 18.01 16.69
N THR A 32 12.24 16.86 16.02
CA THR A 32 13.38 16.01 15.64
C THR A 32 13.99 16.44 14.30
N HIS A 33 13.18 16.97 13.37
CA HIS A 33 13.62 17.42 12.06
C HIS A 33 14.63 18.58 12.10
N GLY A 34 14.40 19.56 12.98
CA GLY A 34 15.27 20.76 13.06
C GLY A 34 16.70 20.43 13.49
N ARG A 35 16.88 19.50 14.43
CA ARG A 35 18.21 19.09 14.90
C ARG A 35 18.99 18.31 13.85
N ARG A 36 18.34 17.44 13.10
CA ARG A 36 18.99 16.63 12.05
C ARG A 36 19.32 17.44 10.79
N LEU A 37 18.53 18.45 10.43
CA LEU A 37 18.88 19.41 9.39
C LEU A 37 20.15 20.18 9.72
N ALA A 38 20.28 20.66 10.96
CA ALA A 38 21.46 21.38 11.43
C ALA A 38 22.73 20.52 11.44
N SER A 39 22.61 19.19 11.52
CA SER A 39 23.72 18.22 11.48
C SER A 39 24.04 17.69 10.06
N GLY A 40 23.49 18.28 8.99
CA GLY A 40 23.83 17.93 7.61
C GLY A 40 23.15 16.66 7.06
N HIS A 41 22.14 16.11 7.76
CA HIS A 41 21.40 14.92 7.33
C HIS A 41 20.24 15.22 6.36
N GLY A 42 20.23 16.41 5.76
CA GLY A 42 19.25 16.86 4.78
C GLY A 42 19.75 16.77 3.34
N ARG A 43 18.89 16.39 2.40
CA ARG A 43 19.17 16.38 0.96
C ARG A 43 18.04 17.05 0.19
N LEU A 44 18.41 18.00 -0.71
CA LEU A 44 17.48 18.63 -1.63
C LEU A 44 17.09 17.64 -2.74
N GLY A 45 15.81 17.63 -3.12
CA GLY A 45 15.31 16.84 -4.23
C GLY A 45 13.84 17.13 -4.56
N ARG A 46 13.25 16.38 -5.50
CA ARG A 46 11.85 16.49 -5.88
C ARG A 46 11.08 15.30 -5.31
N CYS A 47 10.04 15.55 -4.55
CA CYS A 47 9.23 14.48 -3.95
C CYS A 47 8.14 14.02 -4.93
N PRO A 48 8.08 12.73 -5.35
CA PRO A 48 7.03 12.21 -6.23
C PRO A 48 5.63 12.28 -5.62
N VAL A 49 5.52 12.21 -4.28
CA VAL A 49 4.22 12.24 -3.60
C VAL A 49 3.59 13.63 -3.64
N CYS A 50 4.30 14.67 -3.19
CA CYS A 50 3.74 16.03 -3.15
C CYS A 50 4.11 16.89 -4.36
N ASP A 51 4.89 16.35 -5.30
CA ASP A 51 5.32 16.97 -6.55
C ASP A 51 5.97 18.36 -6.35
N ARG A 52 6.86 18.48 -5.37
CA ARG A 52 7.56 19.72 -5.02
C ARG A 52 9.05 19.47 -4.83
N VAL A 53 9.83 20.52 -5.04
CA VAL A 53 11.21 20.58 -4.58
C VAL A 53 11.19 20.74 -3.06
N VAL A 54 11.88 19.84 -2.37
CA VAL A 54 11.82 19.68 -0.91
C VAL A 54 13.16 19.26 -0.35
N VAL A 55 13.28 19.30 0.96
CA VAL A 55 14.37 18.63 1.68
C VAL A 55 13.89 17.31 2.23
N PHE A 56 14.66 16.25 2.01
CA PHE A 56 14.51 14.95 2.66
C PHE A 56 15.43 14.88 3.86
N VAL A 57 14.96 14.33 5.00
CA VAL A 57 15.74 14.23 6.24
C VAL A 57 15.71 12.80 6.76
N ALA A 58 16.89 12.26 7.07
CA ALA A 58 17.04 10.97 7.74
C ALA A 58 16.88 11.16 9.26
N LEU A 59 15.85 10.56 9.86
CA LEU A 59 15.61 10.64 11.30
C LEU A 59 16.37 9.55 12.08
N SER A 60 16.77 8.47 11.39
CA SER A 60 17.66 7.42 11.89
C SER A 60 18.44 6.80 10.72
N ASP A 61 19.28 5.82 11.01
CA ASP A 61 20.03 5.06 9.98
C ASP A 61 19.14 4.06 9.22
N TRP A 62 17.96 3.73 9.77
CA TRP A 62 16.94 2.94 9.09
C TRP A 62 16.12 3.82 8.14
N LEU A 63 16.68 4.08 6.95
CA LEU A 63 16.12 5.05 5.98
C LEU A 63 14.74 4.66 5.45
N ARG A 64 14.41 3.36 5.38
CA ARG A 64 13.15 2.85 4.85
C ARG A 64 11.93 3.59 5.39
N ASP A 65 11.88 3.78 6.72
CA ASP A 65 10.72 4.35 7.40
C ASP A 65 11.00 5.73 8.00
N THR A 66 12.27 6.18 7.97
CA THR A 66 12.70 7.41 8.66
C THR A 66 13.31 8.46 7.75
N TYR A 67 13.48 8.20 6.44
CA TYR A 67 13.93 9.21 5.48
C TYR A 67 12.73 9.97 4.91
N GLN A 68 12.35 11.05 5.59
CA GLN A 68 11.09 11.75 5.38
C GLN A 68 11.22 12.99 4.49
N CYS A 69 10.18 13.23 3.68
CA CYS A 69 9.95 14.50 3.02
C CYS A 69 9.49 15.54 4.05
N MET A 70 10.21 16.66 4.17
CA MET A 70 9.88 17.73 5.13
C MET A 70 8.53 18.39 4.89
N ARG A 71 7.96 18.24 3.68
CA ARG A 71 6.67 18.84 3.32
C ARG A 71 5.48 17.92 3.59
N CYS A 72 5.53 16.68 3.10
CA CYS A 72 4.39 15.75 3.17
C CYS A 72 4.61 14.54 4.09
N GLY A 73 5.80 14.38 4.67
CA GLY A 73 6.12 13.25 5.55
C GLY A 73 6.39 11.93 4.81
N SER A 74 6.30 11.89 3.47
CA SER A 74 6.47 10.64 2.72
C SER A 74 7.84 10.00 2.97
N ILE A 75 7.86 8.67 2.97
CA ILE A 75 9.03 7.81 3.13
C ILE A 75 9.44 7.18 1.78
N PRO A 76 10.64 6.56 1.65
CA PRO A 76 11.15 6.06 0.38
C PRO A 76 10.21 5.14 -0.38
N ARG A 77 9.61 4.13 0.28
CA ARG A 77 8.69 3.18 -0.40
C ARG A 77 7.45 3.87 -0.97
N GLN A 78 6.89 4.86 -0.27
CA GLN A 78 5.75 5.64 -0.75
C GLN A 78 6.11 6.49 -1.98
N ARG A 79 7.33 7.05 -2.00
CA ARG A 79 7.83 7.79 -3.17
C ARG A 79 8.09 6.86 -4.35
N ALA A 80 8.63 5.66 -4.09
CA ALA A 80 8.80 4.63 -5.12
C ALA A 80 7.46 4.18 -5.71
N LEU A 81 6.46 3.91 -4.86
CA LEU A 81 5.10 3.55 -5.30
C LEU A 81 4.52 4.62 -6.24
N MET A 82 4.57 5.90 -5.84
CA MET A 82 4.03 6.98 -6.67
C MET A 82 4.79 7.16 -7.98
N GLN A 83 6.11 6.97 -7.99
CA GLN A 83 6.90 7.01 -9.22
C GLN A 83 6.53 5.87 -10.16
N VAL A 84 6.46 4.64 -9.66
CA VAL A 84 6.06 3.46 -10.45
C VAL A 84 4.63 3.62 -10.98
N LEU A 85 3.73 4.17 -10.17
CA LEU A 85 2.35 4.42 -10.57
C LEU A 85 2.28 5.43 -11.73
N ASP A 86 3.02 6.54 -11.66
CA ASP A 86 3.11 7.53 -12.74
C ASP A 86 3.74 6.93 -14.02
N GLU A 87 4.66 5.96 -13.90
CA GLU A 87 5.30 5.29 -15.05
C GLU A 87 4.44 4.20 -15.69
N THR A 88 3.67 3.45 -14.89
CA THR A 88 2.95 2.24 -15.34
C THR A 88 1.46 2.45 -15.62
N ALA A 89 0.87 3.48 -15.01
CA ALA A 89 -0.53 3.86 -15.15
C ALA A 89 -0.66 5.39 -15.11
N SER A 90 -0.09 6.10 -16.09
CA SER A 90 0.01 7.58 -16.10
C SER A 90 -1.32 8.30 -15.87
N GLU A 91 -2.43 7.68 -16.31
CA GLU A 91 -3.81 8.14 -16.14
C GLU A 91 -4.46 7.74 -14.80
N TRP A 92 -3.69 7.24 -13.83
CA TRP A 92 -4.22 6.70 -12.57
C TRP A 92 -5.20 7.65 -11.84
N ARG A 93 -5.10 8.94 -12.08
CA ARG A 93 -5.97 9.97 -11.46
C ARG A 93 -7.44 9.86 -11.87
N GLU A 94 -7.70 9.21 -13.00
CA GLU A 94 -9.06 9.00 -13.56
C GLU A 94 -9.55 7.55 -13.38
N LEU A 95 -8.71 6.66 -12.85
CA LEU A 95 -9.01 5.25 -12.66
C LEU A 95 -9.87 5.00 -11.40
N ARG A 96 -10.58 3.87 -11.39
CA ARG A 96 -11.21 3.32 -10.19
C ARG A 96 -10.16 2.56 -9.40
N ILE A 97 -9.70 3.16 -8.33
CA ILE A 97 -8.63 2.65 -7.46
C ILE A 97 -9.22 2.23 -6.13
N HIS A 98 -8.88 1.02 -5.69
CA HIS A 98 -9.09 0.63 -4.31
C HIS A 98 -7.75 0.40 -3.61
N GLU A 99 -7.58 0.97 -2.41
CA GLU A 99 -6.42 0.73 -1.54
C GLU A 99 -6.85 0.03 -0.26
N SER A 100 -6.25 -1.13 0.02
CA SER A 100 -6.43 -1.82 1.30
C SER A 100 -5.42 -1.30 2.32
N SER A 101 -5.91 -0.98 3.52
CA SER A 101 -5.11 -0.50 4.65
C SER A 101 -4.25 0.73 4.33
N PRO A 102 -4.87 1.85 3.92
CA PRO A 102 -4.16 3.06 3.52
C PRO A 102 -3.34 3.64 4.68
N ASP A 103 -2.07 3.98 4.41
CA ASP A 103 -1.21 4.65 5.38
C ASP A 103 -0.28 5.68 4.73
N GLY A 104 -0.15 6.82 5.39
CA GLY A 104 0.84 7.84 5.08
C GLY A 104 0.53 8.74 3.89
N ALA A 105 1.59 9.36 3.38
CA ALA A 105 1.47 10.47 2.44
C ALA A 105 1.05 10.05 1.02
N SER A 106 1.38 8.84 0.58
CA SER A 106 0.94 8.33 -0.74
C SER A 106 -0.56 8.12 -0.78
N SER A 107 -1.13 7.45 0.23
CA SER A 107 -2.58 7.24 0.36
C SER A 107 -3.33 8.56 0.43
N GLN A 108 -2.80 9.54 1.20
CA GLN A 108 -3.38 10.89 1.23
C GLN A 108 -3.34 11.55 -0.16
N ARG A 109 -2.24 11.40 -0.90
CA ARG A 109 -2.13 11.95 -2.26
C ARG A 109 -3.13 11.31 -3.22
N LEU A 110 -3.29 9.99 -3.16
CA LEU A 110 -4.28 9.26 -3.96
C LEU A 110 -5.70 9.78 -3.66
N ALA A 111 -6.07 9.89 -2.39
CA ALA A 111 -7.36 10.39 -1.96
C ALA A 111 -7.62 11.86 -2.35
N ASP A 112 -6.59 12.71 -2.35
CA ASP A 112 -6.72 14.12 -2.68
C ASP A 112 -6.93 14.38 -4.18
N VAL A 113 -6.40 13.50 -5.08
CA VAL A 113 -6.34 13.81 -6.52
C VAL A 113 -6.99 12.79 -7.44
N CYS A 114 -7.27 11.57 -6.99
CA CYS A 114 -7.98 10.57 -7.77
C CYS A 114 -9.46 10.57 -7.40
N LYS A 115 -10.33 10.87 -8.36
CA LYS A 115 -11.78 10.94 -8.12
C LYS A 115 -12.41 9.57 -7.88
N GLY A 116 -11.82 8.52 -8.45
CA GLY A 116 -12.28 7.14 -8.33
C GLY A 116 -11.57 6.37 -7.22
N TYR A 117 -10.86 7.05 -6.31
CA TYR A 117 -10.18 6.42 -5.18
C TYR A 117 -11.17 6.07 -4.07
N ASP A 118 -11.10 4.81 -3.64
CA ASP A 118 -11.75 4.28 -2.44
C ASP A 118 -10.75 3.48 -1.62
N ALA A 119 -11.01 3.31 -0.32
CA ALA A 119 -10.11 2.61 0.57
C ALA A 119 -10.87 1.82 1.64
N SER A 120 -10.24 0.75 2.12
CA SER A 120 -10.76 -0.07 3.21
C SER A 120 -9.70 -0.34 4.27
N GLN A 121 -10.18 -0.70 5.46
CA GLN A 121 -9.36 -1.25 6.55
C GLN A 121 -9.90 -2.62 6.92
N TYR A 122 -9.03 -3.54 7.31
CA TYR A 122 -9.46 -4.82 7.85
C TYR A 122 -9.66 -4.75 9.37
N TRP A 123 -10.80 -5.27 9.84
CA TRP A 123 -11.07 -5.54 11.25
C TRP A 123 -11.72 -6.92 11.37
N PRO A 124 -11.15 -7.83 12.18
CA PRO A 124 -11.65 -9.21 12.26
C PRO A 124 -13.07 -9.34 12.84
N ASP A 125 -13.52 -8.33 13.58
CA ASP A 125 -14.85 -8.26 14.23
C ASP A 125 -15.89 -7.48 13.42
N VAL A 126 -15.54 -7.01 12.20
CA VAL A 126 -16.45 -6.30 11.28
C VAL A 126 -16.64 -7.12 10.03
N ALA A 127 -17.88 -7.32 9.62
CA ALA A 127 -18.18 -8.05 8.39
C ALA A 127 -17.61 -7.32 7.16
N PRO A 128 -16.99 -8.03 6.19
CA PRO A 128 -16.58 -7.43 4.92
C PRO A 128 -17.75 -6.68 4.24
N GLY A 129 -17.47 -5.51 3.68
CA GLY A 129 -18.45 -4.61 3.09
C GLY A 129 -19.19 -3.70 4.08
N ALA A 130 -19.16 -4.00 5.39
CA ALA A 130 -19.68 -3.10 6.42
C ALA A 130 -18.73 -1.93 6.68
N THR A 131 -19.17 -0.94 7.48
CA THR A 131 -18.36 0.24 7.80
C THR A 131 -18.18 0.39 9.30
N ARG A 132 -16.96 0.83 9.70
CA ARG A 132 -16.67 1.32 11.06
C ARG A 132 -16.14 2.74 10.95
N ASP A 133 -16.75 3.69 11.65
CA ASP A 133 -16.38 5.11 11.65
C ASP A 133 -16.27 5.74 10.24
N GLY A 134 -17.16 5.29 9.32
CA GLY A 134 -17.18 5.75 7.93
C GLY A 134 -16.13 5.12 7.02
N VAL A 135 -15.30 4.20 7.52
CA VAL A 135 -14.32 3.44 6.73
C VAL A 135 -14.85 2.03 6.45
N ARG A 136 -14.81 1.62 5.19
CA ARG A 136 -15.23 0.28 4.74
C ARG A 136 -14.31 -0.80 5.31
N CYS A 137 -14.89 -1.91 5.77
CA CYS A 137 -14.15 -3.12 6.12
C CYS A 137 -14.06 -4.04 4.91
N GLU A 138 -12.84 -4.47 4.54
CA GLU A 138 -12.63 -5.51 3.53
C GLU A 138 -11.56 -6.49 4.01
N ASP A 139 -11.78 -7.75 3.70
CA ASP A 139 -10.81 -8.82 3.80
C ASP A 139 -10.25 -9.10 2.40
N VAL A 140 -8.95 -8.89 2.19
CA VAL A 140 -8.31 -9.09 0.88
C VAL A 140 -8.45 -10.53 0.35
N THR A 141 -8.74 -11.51 1.23
CA THR A 141 -8.98 -12.90 0.86
C THR A 141 -10.43 -13.17 0.44
N ARG A 142 -11.33 -12.21 0.68
CA ARG A 142 -12.77 -12.31 0.36
C ARG A 142 -13.37 -10.92 0.16
N LEU A 143 -13.00 -10.27 -0.92
CA LEU A 143 -13.46 -8.93 -1.27
C LEU A 143 -14.95 -8.91 -1.65
N THR A 144 -15.67 -7.88 -1.21
CA THR A 144 -17.10 -7.72 -1.52
C THR A 144 -17.36 -6.92 -2.81
N PHE A 145 -16.32 -6.62 -3.57
CA PHE A 145 -16.44 -5.97 -4.89
C PHE A 145 -16.88 -6.96 -5.96
N ASP A 146 -17.62 -6.46 -6.95
CA ASP A 146 -17.99 -7.23 -8.14
C ASP A 146 -16.74 -7.60 -8.98
N ASP A 147 -16.86 -8.68 -9.76
CA ASP A 147 -15.84 -9.09 -10.72
C ASP A 147 -15.53 -7.98 -11.71
N ALA A 148 -14.27 -7.79 -12.06
CA ALA A 148 -13.80 -6.81 -13.04
C ALA A 148 -14.32 -5.38 -12.80
N SER A 149 -14.51 -4.98 -11.53
CA SER A 149 -15.05 -3.68 -11.13
C SER A 149 -14.00 -2.59 -10.93
N LEU A 150 -12.72 -2.97 -10.76
CA LEU A 150 -11.62 -2.04 -10.46
C LEU A 150 -10.59 -1.99 -11.58
N ASP A 151 -9.99 -0.82 -11.76
CA ASP A 151 -8.89 -0.61 -12.69
C ASP A 151 -7.54 -0.88 -12.05
N LEU A 152 -7.41 -0.52 -10.77
CA LEU A 152 -6.19 -0.60 -9.99
C LEU A 152 -6.50 -0.98 -8.54
N PHE A 153 -5.71 -1.88 -7.99
CA PHE A 153 -5.71 -2.24 -6.57
C PHE A 153 -4.34 -1.88 -5.97
N ILE A 154 -4.32 -1.29 -4.79
CA ILE A 154 -3.08 -0.90 -4.10
C ILE A 154 -3.03 -1.57 -2.72
N THR A 155 -1.85 -2.12 -2.37
CA THR A 155 -1.54 -2.52 -0.99
C THR A 155 -0.13 -2.09 -0.63
N GLN A 156 0.06 -1.58 0.58
CA GLN A 156 1.36 -1.15 1.08
C GLN A 156 1.69 -1.89 2.37
N ASP A 157 2.62 -2.87 2.30
CA ASP A 157 3.04 -3.70 3.43
C ASP A 157 1.81 -4.39 4.11
N VAL A 158 1.02 -5.10 3.31
CA VAL A 158 -0.18 -5.83 3.75
C VAL A 158 0.03 -7.34 3.63
N PHE A 159 0.56 -7.81 2.48
CA PHE A 159 0.58 -9.22 2.13
C PHE A 159 1.51 -10.09 2.98
N GLU A 160 2.46 -9.50 3.68
CA GLU A 160 3.27 -10.20 4.68
C GLU A 160 2.47 -10.59 5.93
N HIS A 161 1.27 -10.02 6.11
CA HIS A 161 0.38 -10.24 7.26
C HIS A 161 -0.86 -11.10 6.92
N VAL A 162 -1.02 -11.51 5.66
CA VAL A 162 -2.19 -12.26 5.18
C VAL A 162 -1.94 -13.76 5.29
N LEU A 163 -2.80 -14.47 6.06
CA LEU A 163 -2.69 -15.93 6.25
C LEU A 163 -2.90 -16.70 4.95
N ASP A 164 -3.91 -16.35 4.17
CA ASP A 164 -4.16 -16.91 2.83
C ASP A 164 -3.79 -15.89 1.75
N ALA A 165 -2.50 -15.66 1.59
CA ALA A 165 -2.02 -14.74 0.57
C ALA A 165 -2.36 -15.19 -0.87
N ALA A 166 -2.43 -16.50 -1.12
CA ALA A 166 -2.81 -17.03 -2.42
C ALA A 166 -4.27 -16.68 -2.75
N GLY A 167 -5.18 -16.89 -1.79
CA GLY A 167 -6.59 -16.46 -1.90
C GLY A 167 -6.68 -14.94 -2.11
N GLY A 168 -5.88 -14.15 -1.39
CA GLY A 168 -5.83 -12.70 -1.55
C GLY A 168 -5.41 -12.25 -2.95
N PHE A 169 -4.36 -12.84 -3.52
CA PHE A 169 -3.95 -12.55 -4.91
C PHE A 169 -5.02 -12.97 -5.92
N ALA A 170 -5.71 -14.11 -5.71
CA ALA A 170 -6.80 -14.56 -6.56
C ALA A 170 -8.00 -13.59 -6.51
N GLU A 171 -8.38 -13.12 -5.31
CA GLU A 171 -9.47 -12.15 -5.13
C GLU A 171 -9.15 -10.80 -5.78
N ILE A 172 -7.93 -10.30 -5.62
CA ILE A 172 -7.50 -9.07 -6.32
C ILE A 172 -7.59 -9.27 -7.83
N ALA A 173 -7.13 -10.41 -8.36
CA ALA A 173 -7.27 -10.71 -9.78
C ALA A 173 -8.74 -10.78 -10.22
N ARG A 174 -9.66 -11.32 -9.39
CA ARG A 174 -11.09 -11.38 -9.68
C ARG A 174 -11.69 -9.99 -9.85
N VAL A 175 -11.43 -9.09 -8.88
CA VAL A 175 -12.04 -7.74 -8.88
C VAL A 175 -11.40 -6.79 -9.90
N LEU A 176 -10.16 -7.04 -10.33
CA LEU A 176 -9.53 -6.26 -11.39
C LEU A 176 -10.13 -6.58 -12.76
N ARG A 177 -10.38 -5.54 -13.58
CA ARG A 177 -10.74 -5.71 -15.00
C ARG A 177 -9.59 -6.36 -15.78
N PRO A 178 -9.84 -6.95 -16.96
CA PRO A 178 -8.77 -7.35 -17.87
C PRO A 178 -7.82 -6.17 -18.16
N GLY A 179 -6.50 -6.43 -18.02
CA GLY A 179 -5.47 -5.38 -18.13
C GLY A 179 -5.28 -4.52 -16.86
N GLY A 180 -6.12 -4.70 -15.83
CA GLY A 180 -6.02 -4.02 -14.53
C GLY A 180 -4.75 -4.39 -13.77
N LEU A 181 -4.37 -3.56 -12.80
CA LEU A 181 -3.10 -3.65 -12.09
C LEU A 181 -3.31 -3.80 -10.58
N HIS A 182 -2.49 -4.66 -9.95
CA HIS A 182 -2.20 -4.59 -8.53
C HIS A 182 -0.80 -4.00 -8.35
N VAL A 183 -0.72 -2.81 -7.75
CA VAL A 183 0.54 -2.10 -7.47
C VAL A 183 0.78 -2.13 -5.96
N PHE A 184 1.89 -2.72 -5.52
CA PHE A 184 2.05 -2.96 -4.10
C PHE A 184 3.50 -2.96 -3.62
N THR A 185 3.67 -2.84 -2.31
CA THR A 185 4.94 -3.04 -1.61
C THR A 185 4.81 -4.14 -0.56
N VAL A 186 5.89 -4.87 -0.37
CA VAL A 186 6.14 -5.78 0.76
C VAL A 186 7.63 -5.72 1.10
N PRO A 187 8.07 -6.07 2.31
CA PRO A 187 9.47 -6.40 2.57
C PRO A 187 9.89 -7.57 1.68
N TRP A 188 10.69 -7.28 0.62
CA TRP A 188 11.08 -8.28 -0.37
C TRP A 188 12.56 -8.66 -0.25
N TYR A 189 12.79 -9.96 0.01
CA TYR A 189 14.12 -10.53 0.24
C TYR A 189 14.64 -11.18 -1.05
N ARG A 190 15.24 -10.37 -1.95
CA ARG A 190 15.73 -10.81 -3.27
C ARG A 190 16.80 -11.92 -3.22
N TRP A 191 17.39 -12.20 -2.06
CA TRP A 191 18.49 -13.15 -1.87
C TRP A 191 18.08 -14.49 -1.28
N LYS A 192 16.81 -14.69 -0.92
CA LYS A 192 16.30 -15.96 -0.39
C LYS A 192 14.92 -16.27 -1.01
N PRO A 193 14.48 -17.54 -0.96
CA PRO A 193 13.12 -17.89 -1.32
C PRO A 193 12.13 -17.35 -0.27
N THR A 194 10.86 -17.34 -0.63
CA THR A 194 9.76 -17.04 0.30
C THR A 194 9.76 -18.01 1.48
N LEU A 195 9.61 -17.47 2.70
CA LEU A 195 9.51 -18.22 3.93
C LEU A 195 8.16 -17.96 4.59
N VAL A 196 7.34 -18.99 4.74
CA VAL A 196 6.10 -18.95 5.53
C VAL A 196 6.47 -19.12 7.00
N ARG A 197 6.16 -18.13 7.83
CA ARG A 197 6.49 -18.08 9.27
C ARG A 197 5.34 -18.56 10.15
N ALA A 198 4.11 -18.43 9.65
CA ALA A 198 2.91 -18.92 10.32
C ALA A 198 1.86 -19.33 9.29
N GLN A 199 0.95 -20.22 9.68
CA GLN A 199 -0.17 -20.65 8.88
C GLN A 199 -1.47 -20.66 9.69
N GLY A 200 -2.62 -20.81 9.02
CA GLY A 200 -3.90 -20.92 9.70
C GLY A 200 -4.00 -22.25 10.46
N GLY A 201 -4.34 -22.19 11.75
CA GLY A 201 -4.63 -23.33 12.58
C GLY A 201 -6.07 -23.27 13.12
N GLU A 202 -6.56 -24.35 13.73
CA GLU A 202 -7.94 -24.46 14.26
C GLU A 202 -8.26 -23.42 15.34
N HIS A 203 -7.24 -22.98 16.11
CA HIS A 203 -7.41 -22.07 17.24
C HIS A 203 -6.61 -20.76 17.09
N GLY A 204 -6.25 -20.40 15.87
CA GLY A 204 -5.44 -19.22 15.55
C GLY A 204 -4.19 -19.55 14.75
N PRO A 205 -3.23 -18.62 14.63
CA PRO A 205 -2.01 -18.86 13.87
C PRO A 205 -1.16 -19.99 14.47
N GLU A 206 -0.76 -20.95 13.64
CA GLU A 206 0.27 -21.93 13.97
C GLU A 206 1.64 -21.40 13.52
N TYR A 207 2.55 -21.25 14.47
CA TYR A 207 3.87 -20.67 14.20
C TYR A 207 4.83 -21.75 13.69
N LEU A 208 5.38 -21.55 12.50
CA LEU A 208 6.43 -22.38 11.89
C LEU A 208 7.82 -21.83 12.21
N GLU A 209 7.91 -20.54 12.49
CA GLU A 209 9.11 -19.82 12.90
C GLU A 209 8.78 -18.97 14.14
N PRO A 210 9.79 -18.52 14.91
CA PRO A 210 9.56 -17.62 16.04
C PRO A 210 8.73 -16.40 15.59
N PRO A 211 7.67 -16.02 16.31
CA PRO A 211 6.79 -14.93 15.90
C PRO A 211 7.54 -13.60 15.79
N ASP A 212 7.26 -12.87 14.73
CA ASP A 212 7.76 -11.53 14.45
C ASP A 212 6.59 -10.58 14.20
N TYR A 213 6.68 -9.32 14.65
CA TYR A 213 5.59 -8.36 14.57
C TYR A 213 6.08 -7.04 14.01
N HIS A 214 5.38 -6.54 13.01
CA HIS A 214 5.55 -5.17 12.54
C HIS A 214 4.63 -4.20 13.28
N ALA A 215 4.99 -2.91 13.29
CA ALA A 215 4.11 -1.88 13.84
C ALA A 215 2.81 -1.80 13.03
N ASN A 216 1.68 -1.70 13.75
CA ASN A 216 0.35 -1.55 13.16
C ASN A 216 -0.28 -0.24 13.63
N PRO A 217 -0.76 0.64 12.72
CA PRO A 217 -1.36 1.92 13.11
C PRO A 217 -2.70 1.78 13.85
N VAL A 218 -3.40 0.64 13.70
CA VAL A 218 -4.73 0.40 14.30
C VAL A 218 -4.71 -0.60 15.45
N ASP A 219 -3.63 -1.39 15.60
CA ASP A 219 -3.46 -2.36 16.68
C ASP A 219 -2.11 -2.14 17.39
N PRO A 220 -2.10 -1.74 18.68
CA PRO A 220 -0.86 -1.50 19.41
C PRO A 220 -0.03 -2.77 19.67
N THR A 221 -0.60 -3.96 19.51
CA THR A 221 0.12 -5.24 19.61
C THR A 221 0.96 -5.54 18.38
N GLY A 222 0.73 -4.82 17.27
CA GLY A 222 1.39 -5.00 16.00
C GLY A 222 0.70 -6.02 15.09
N SER A 223 1.22 -6.16 13.86
CA SER A 223 0.79 -7.17 12.89
C SER A 223 1.79 -8.32 12.84
N LEU A 224 1.31 -9.54 13.04
CA LEU A 224 2.14 -10.75 12.92
C LEU A 224 2.64 -10.88 11.47
N VAL A 225 3.94 -11.14 11.30
CA VAL A 225 4.53 -11.48 10.01
C VAL A 225 4.26 -12.94 9.71
N ILE A 226 3.39 -13.17 8.73
CA ILE A 226 3.01 -14.51 8.25
C ILE A 226 4.01 -15.00 7.21
N THR A 227 4.43 -14.11 6.31
CA THR A 227 5.28 -14.48 5.17
C THR A 227 6.40 -13.48 4.96
N GLU A 228 7.63 -13.96 4.89
CA GLU A 228 8.78 -13.20 4.36
C GLU A 228 8.91 -13.47 2.87
N TRP A 229 8.56 -12.50 2.05
CA TRP A 229 8.53 -12.64 0.59
C TRP A 229 9.92 -12.67 -0.02
N GLY A 230 10.22 -13.72 -0.78
CA GLY A 230 11.49 -13.94 -1.43
C GLY A 230 11.48 -13.64 -2.93
N TRP A 231 12.59 -14.02 -3.61
CA TRP A 231 12.75 -13.79 -5.05
C TRP A 231 11.69 -14.52 -5.91
N ASP A 232 11.04 -15.53 -5.38
CA ASP A 232 10.00 -16.35 -6.03
C ASP A 232 8.59 -15.77 -5.91
N LEU A 233 8.40 -14.60 -5.27
CA LEU A 233 7.11 -13.91 -5.15
C LEU A 233 6.35 -13.78 -6.49
N PRO A 234 6.98 -13.43 -7.64
CA PRO A 234 6.26 -13.37 -8.92
C PRO A 234 5.65 -14.70 -9.34
N ASP A 235 6.34 -15.81 -9.07
CA ASP A 235 5.85 -17.15 -9.38
C ASP A 235 4.70 -17.57 -8.46
N VAL A 236 4.76 -17.19 -7.18
CA VAL A 236 3.66 -17.41 -6.22
C VAL A 236 2.40 -16.69 -6.70
N ILE A 237 2.52 -15.41 -7.08
CA ILE A 237 1.40 -14.62 -7.59
C ILE A 237 0.83 -15.23 -8.87
N TYR A 238 1.69 -15.61 -9.82
CA TYR A 238 1.25 -16.19 -11.08
C TYR A 238 0.45 -17.49 -10.86
N ARG A 239 0.94 -18.37 -9.99
CA ARG A 239 0.24 -19.64 -9.66
C ARG A 239 -1.11 -19.41 -8.99
N ALA A 240 -1.21 -18.40 -8.12
CA ALA A 240 -2.42 -18.10 -7.37
C ALA A 240 -3.48 -17.37 -8.21
N SER A 241 -3.07 -16.50 -9.12
CA SER A 241 -3.96 -15.50 -9.75
C SER A 241 -3.88 -15.43 -11.27
N GLY A 242 -2.87 -16.05 -11.90
CA GLY A 242 -2.57 -15.87 -13.33
C GLY A 242 -2.01 -14.50 -13.70
N MET A 243 -1.81 -13.58 -12.73
CA MET A 243 -1.22 -12.26 -12.99
C MET A 243 0.29 -12.37 -13.21
N THR A 244 0.81 -11.63 -14.18
CA THR A 244 2.26 -11.47 -14.38
C THR A 244 2.78 -10.30 -13.57
N THR A 245 3.88 -10.51 -12.83
CA THR A 245 4.44 -9.52 -11.92
C THR A 245 5.80 -9.00 -12.39
N THR A 246 5.94 -7.69 -12.45
CA THR A 246 7.22 -6.99 -12.63
C THR A 246 7.67 -6.38 -11.30
N VAL A 247 8.93 -6.57 -10.93
CA VAL A 247 9.53 -5.96 -9.74
C VAL A 247 10.33 -4.72 -10.16
N HIS A 248 9.91 -3.56 -9.69
CA HIS A 248 10.58 -2.27 -9.90
C HIS A 248 11.53 -1.97 -8.74
N ALA A 249 12.82 -2.22 -8.94
CA ALA A 249 13.86 -1.96 -7.94
C ALA A 249 14.50 -0.57 -8.18
N ILE A 250 13.88 0.48 -7.68
CA ILE A 250 14.30 1.86 -7.91
C ILE A 250 15.29 2.32 -6.84
N THR A 251 16.36 2.98 -7.26
CA THR A 251 17.24 3.79 -6.41
C THR A 251 17.37 5.16 -7.04
N ASP A 252 16.72 6.15 -6.48
CA ASP A 252 16.78 7.52 -6.96
C ASP A 252 16.91 8.52 -5.80
N PRO A 253 18.15 8.90 -5.47
CA PRO A 253 18.39 9.87 -4.41
C PRO A 253 17.83 11.26 -4.70
N ARG A 254 17.57 11.64 -5.97
CA ARG A 254 16.97 12.94 -6.35
C ARG A 254 15.50 12.98 -5.95
N HIS A 255 14.84 11.83 -5.98
CA HIS A 255 13.46 11.68 -5.54
C HIS A 255 13.36 11.13 -4.11
N GLY A 256 14.49 11.02 -3.39
CA GLY A 256 14.55 10.53 -2.02
C GLY A 256 14.23 9.02 -1.91
N ILE A 257 14.37 8.25 -3.00
CA ILE A 257 14.12 6.80 -3.03
C ILE A 257 15.44 6.08 -2.76
N VAL A 258 15.69 5.82 -1.48
CA VAL A 258 16.91 5.18 -0.96
C VAL A 258 16.56 4.26 0.21
N GLY A 259 17.48 3.39 0.63
CA GLY A 259 17.28 2.44 1.73
C GLY A 259 16.87 1.05 1.26
N ALA A 260 16.50 0.18 2.19
CA ALA A 260 16.05 -1.17 1.94
C ALA A 260 14.53 -1.24 1.66
N PHE A 261 14.06 -2.34 1.07
CA PHE A 261 12.66 -2.68 0.86
C PHE A 261 11.83 -1.53 0.25
N ARG A 262 12.34 -0.95 -0.82
CA ARG A 262 11.73 0.12 -1.61
C ARG A 262 11.21 -0.37 -2.97
N GLU A 263 11.34 -1.67 -3.19
CA GLU A 263 10.85 -2.34 -4.39
C GLU A 263 9.32 -2.22 -4.46
N VAL A 264 8.83 -1.96 -5.67
CA VAL A 264 7.39 -1.90 -5.97
C VAL A 264 7.07 -3.00 -6.97
N MET A 265 6.09 -3.80 -6.65
CA MET A 265 5.59 -4.87 -7.49
C MET A 265 4.39 -4.36 -8.29
N VAL A 266 4.36 -4.68 -9.58
CA VAL A 266 3.24 -4.41 -10.47
C VAL A 266 2.79 -5.74 -11.07
N SER A 267 1.66 -6.25 -10.58
CA SER A 267 1.02 -7.45 -11.10
C SER A 267 -0.09 -7.05 -12.05
N ARG A 268 -0.05 -7.56 -13.28
CA ARG A 268 -1.02 -7.25 -14.34
C ARG A 268 -1.92 -8.46 -14.62
N LYS A 269 -3.23 -8.24 -14.57
CA LYS A 269 -4.21 -9.21 -15.07
C LYS A 269 -4.16 -9.24 -16.60
N ALA A 270 -4.15 -10.44 -17.19
CA ALA A 270 -4.17 -10.59 -18.64
C ALA A 270 -5.31 -9.78 -19.27
N SER A 271 -5.04 -9.10 -20.37
CA SER A 271 -6.08 -8.50 -21.20
C SER A 271 -6.86 -9.62 -21.91
N ASN A 272 -8.15 -9.41 -22.14
CA ASN A 272 -8.87 -10.31 -23.03
C ASN A 272 -8.16 -10.36 -24.38
N ALA A 273 -7.88 -11.55 -24.89
CA ALA A 273 -7.41 -11.69 -26.26
C ALA A 273 -8.40 -10.95 -27.17
N VAL A 274 -7.93 -9.97 -27.93
CA VAL A 274 -8.72 -9.39 -29.02
C VAL A 274 -8.83 -10.50 -30.05
N GLY A 275 -10.02 -11.16 -30.09
CA GLY A 275 -10.36 -12.18 -31.07
C GLY A 275 -10.49 -11.60 -32.47
#